data_f66ee52800a2dd224e3caf0babc79c51
#
_entry.id   f66ee52800a2dd224e3caf0babc79c51
#
_cell.length_a   1.000
_cell.length_b   1.000
_cell.length_c   1.000
_cell.angle_alpha   90.00
_cell.angle_beta   90.00
_cell.angle_gamma   90.00
#
_symmetry.space_group_name_H-M   'P 1'
#
loop_
_entity.id
_entity.type
_entity.pdbx_description
1 polymer ?
#
loop_
_entity_poly.entity_id
_entity_poly.type
_entity_poly.pdbx_seq_one_letter_code
_entity_poly.pdbx_strand_id
1 'polypeptide(L)'
;MKNKIGTMILAAAAVAATGAFAKDDAEAALKARLPGIFAKAAAHYRALDAAATPLMKGKVAKMVEGKSDLYVPHGWKDNAGRLDMRSIFWWTSGNFPGSLWYLYKATGDEFFKSRALAWTSILAPNSKVTTSHDFAYVMNCSFGNAKRILGTDRYDALLAETAETLAKRYDSRLGLIRSWGPIGDKKHFLVIPDNLMLLELLEVVSKLPGGDRRFDEVARSHADMTMKHHFRADGGARHVVDYDQKTLRVQEIRRGQGASCETAWARGQAWAMYGYTMMYRETGDKRYFDFACKLSDYAIGHPNMPSDGVPYWDFGAPGEERDSSAAAVMASALLELSGFAGGEKGAKYRAFAVKQLTTLSSPEYFSEGGEIGHFLLKHGVEHKPAGLKIDTPLDYGDYYYLEALLRFRAMAR
;
A
#
# COMPACT_ATOMS: atom_id res chain seq x y z
N MET A 1 32.11 14.74 42.92
CA MET A 1 30.82 14.45 42.24
C MET A 1 30.46 15.44 41.13
N LYS A 2 30.98 16.67 41.10
CA LYS A 2 30.63 17.67 40.06
C LYS A 2 31.20 17.42 38.65
N ASN A 3 32.34 16.68 38.52
CA ASN A 3 32.95 16.46 37.19
C ASN A 3 32.38 15.29 36.35
N LYS A 4 31.61 14.37 36.96
CA LYS A 4 31.00 13.26 36.20
C LYS A 4 29.71 13.63 35.49
N ILE A 5 28.96 14.64 35.98
CA ILE A 5 27.71 15.09 35.36
C ILE A 5 28.01 15.93 34.11
N GLY A 6 29.05 16.77 34.11
CA GLY A 6 29.44 17.55 32.94
C GLY A 6 29.88 16.70 31.74
N THR A 7 30.61 15.59 32.02
CA THR A 7 31.06 14.67 30.96
C THR A 7 29.94 13.85 30.33
N MET A 8 28.92 13.50 31.11
CA MET A 8 27.72 12.79 30.58
C MET A 8 26.85 13.68 29.71
N ILE A 9 26.71 14.97 30.06
CA ILE A 9 25.90 15.93 29.28
C ILE A 9 26.60 16.25 27.95
N LEU A 10 27.93 16.40 27.95
CA LEU A 10 28.73 16.62 26.73
C LEU A 10 28.74 15.40 25.81
N ALA A 11 28.81 14.18 26.35
CA ALA A 11 28.72 12.96 25.56
C ALA A 11 27.32 12.73 24.95
N ALA A 12 26.26 13.04 25.70
CA ALA A 12 24.88 12.94 25.18
C ALA A 12 24.59 13.99 24.09
N ALA A 13 25.10 15.22 24.24
CA ALA A 13 25.01 16.26 23.22
C ALA A 13 25.82 15.94 21.95
N ALA A 14 27.02 15.35 22.09
CA ALA A 14 27.84 14.94 20.95
C ALA A 14 27.19 13.76 20.18
N VAL A 15 26.61 12.79 20.87
CA VAL A 15 25.88 11.65 20.23
C VAL A 15 24.62 12.15 19.55
N ALA A 16 23.89 13.09 20.12
CA ALA A 16 22.71 13.71 19.50
C ALA A 16 23.09 14.54 18.25
N ALA A 17 24.17 15.30 18.31
CA ALA A 17 24.65 16.10 17.19
C ALA A 17 25.15 15.20 16.03
N THR A 18 25.95 14.15 16.31
CA THR A 18 26.41 13.21 15.27
C THR A 18 25.25 12.44 14.64
N GLY A 19 24.23 12.08 15.42
CA GLY A 19 23.01 11.45 14.90
C GLY A 19 22.15 12.37 14.02
N ALA A 20 22.10 13.67 14.31
CA ALA A 20 21.42 14.66 13.49
C ALA A 20 22.14 14.90 12.16
N PHE A 21 23.47 15.10 12.17
CA PHE A 21 24.27 15.27 10.95
C PHE A 21 24.18 14.04 10.03
N ALA A 22 24.24 12.82 10.57
CA ALA A 22 24.13 11.59 9.77
C ALA A 22 22.73 11.40 9.13
N LYS A 23 21.66 11.94 9.76
CA LYS A 23 20.30 11.91 9.20
C LYS A 23 20.12 12.90 8.06
N ASP A 24 20.63 14.11 8.22
CA ASP A 24 20.57 15.15 7.20
C ASP A 24 21.38 14.74 5.95
N ASP A 25 22.52 14.08 6.14
CA ASP A 25 23.35 13.54 5.07
C ASP A 25 22.64 12.44 4.26
N ALA A 26 21.93 11.50 4.92
CA ALA A 26 21.20 10.43 4.27
C ALA A 26 20.02 10.95 3.45
N GLU A 27 19.29 11.93 3.98
CA GLU A 27 18.18 12.57 3.29
C GLU A 27 18.67 13.37 2.08
N ALA A 28 19.74 14.16 2.23
CA ALA A 28 20.37 14.91 1.15
C ALA A 28 20.89 13.98 0.05
N ALA A 29 21.53 12.88 0.42
CA ALA A 29 22.01 11.86 -0.51
C ALA A 29 20.87 11.21 -1.31
N LEU A 30 19.76 10.83 -0.65
CA LEU A 30 18.59 10.30 -1.35
C LEU A 30 17.97 11.35 -2.28
N LYS A 31 17.84 12.60 -1.81
CA LYS A 31 17.30 13.71 -2.62
C LYS A 31 18.12 13.92 -3.90
N ALA A 32 19.44 13.91 -3.79
CA ALA A 32 20.33 14.04 -4.94
C ALA A 32 20.19 12.90 -5.96
N ARG A 33 19.83 11.68 -5.51
CA ARG A 33 19.64 10.50 -6.36
C ARG A 33 18.27 10.44 -7.04
N LEU A 34 17.25 11.17 -6.56
CA LEU A 34 15.88 11.08 -7.06
C LEU A 34 15.75 11.23 -8.58
N PRO A 35 16.40 12.21 -9.26
CA PRO A 35 16.29 12.33 -10.70
C PRO A 35 16.76 11.06 -11.43
N GLY A 36 17.88 10.48 -11.00
CA GLY A 36 18.41 9.24 -11.56
C GLY A 36 17.50 8.02 -11.29
N ILE A 37 16.92 7.93 -10.10
CA ILE A 37 15.97 6.86 -9.74
C ILE A 37 14.72 6.95 -10.63
N PHE A 38 14.12 8.13 -10.79
CA PHE A 38 12.96 8.30 -11.66
C PHE A 38 13.29 8.06 -13.14
N ALA A 39 14.48 8.43 -13.61
CA ALA A 39 14.92 8.16 -14.97
C ALA A 39 15.06 6.65 -15.23
N LYS A 40 15.67 5.89 -14.30
CA LYS A 40 15.73 4.42 -14.37
C LYS A 40 14.33 3.80 -14.33
N ALA A 41 13.48 4.19 -13.39
CA ALA A 41 12.11 3.71 -13.28
C ALA A 41 11.31 3.97 -14.57
N ALA A 42 11.48 5.13 -15.17
CA ALA A 42 10.86 5.48 -16.45
C ALA A 42 11.34 4.55 -17.58
N ALA A 43 12.63 4.25 -17.66
CA ALA A 43 13.18 3.34 -18.65
C ALA A 43 12.62 1.91 -18.47
N HIS A 44 12.57 1.41 -17.22
CA HIS A 44 11.97 0.11 -16.88
C HIS A 44 10.50 0.02 -17.31
N TYR A 45 9.69 1.01 -16.95
CA TYR A 45 8.25 0.99 -17.24
C TYR A 45 7.94 1.19 -18.73
N ARG A 46 8.82 1.84 -19.51
CA ARG A 46 8.71 1.84 -20.98
C ARG A 46 8.91 0.44 -21.55
N ALA A 47 9.91 -0.27 -21.06
CA ALA A 47 10.18 -1.64 -21.49
C ALA A 47 9.10 -2.61 -21.01
N LEU A 48 8.61 -2.48 -19.77
CA LEU A 48 7.51 -3.28 -19.23
C LEU A 48 6.22 -3.05 -20.03
N ASP A 49 5.87 -1.80 -20.34
CA ASP A 49 4.71 -1.48 -21.16
C ASP A 49 4.82 -2.08 -22.58
N ALA A 50 5.99 -1.98 -23.21
CA ALA A 50 6.23 -2.56 -24.52
C ALA A 50 6.10 -4.09 -24.51
N ALA A 51 6.60 -4.77 -23.46
CA ALA A 51 6.48 -6.22 -23.30
C ALA A 51 5.05 -6.66 -22.96
N ALA A 52 4.31 -5.88 -22.17
CA ALA A 52 2.97 -6.23 -21.71
C ALA A 52 1.87 -5.93 -22.74
N THR A 53 2.03 -4.90 -23.56
CA THR A 53 1.00 -4.45 -24.52
C THR A 53 0.53 -5.55 -25.47
N PRO A 54 1.39 -6.38 -26.08
CA PRO A 54 0.95 -7.51 -26.92
C PRO A 54 0.17 -8.57 -26.15
N LEU A 55 0.36 -8.65 -24.82
CA LEU A 55 -0.25 -9.63 -23.93
C LEU A 55 -1.54 -9.13 -23.28
N MET A 56 -1.93 -7.88 -23.54
CA MET A 56 -3.13 -7.27 -22.95
C MET A 56 -4.42 -8.02 -23.31
N LYS A 57 -4.50 -8.62 -24.51
CA LYS A 57 -5.67 -9.38 -24.97
C LYS A 57 -5.37 -10.87 -25.02
N GLY A 58 -6.20 -11.66 -24.34
CA GLY A 58 -6.21 -13.13 -24.43
C GLY A 58 -7.25 -13.65 -25.43
N LYS A 59 -7.42 -14.97 -25.49
CA LYS A 59 -8.34 -15.64 -26.44
C LYS A 59 -9.74 -15.94 -25.89
N VAL A 60 -10.17 -15.35 -24.78
CA VAL A 60 -11.45 -15.71 -24.12
C VAL A 60 -12.53 -14.70 -24.44
N ALA A 61 -13.59 -15.15 -25.06
CA ALA A 61 -14.60 -14.36 -25.78
C ALA A 61 -15.82 -13.91 -24.94
N LYS A 62 -15.83 -13.92 -23.61
CA LYS A 62 -16.95 -13.40 -22.84
C LYS A 62 -16.52 -12.76 -21.52
N MET A 63 -16.86 -11.49 -21.34
CA MET A 63 -16.85 -10.84 -20.03
C MET A 63 -17.99 -11.41 -19.19
N VAL A 64 -17.66 -12.38 -18.34
CA VAL A 64 -18.49 -12.78 -17.21
C VAL A 64 -17.87 -12.16 -15.98
N GLU A 65 -18.66 -11.78 -14.98
CA GLU A 65 -18.14 -11.26 -13.72
C GLU A 65 -17.01 -12.18 -13.20
N GLY A 66 -15.80 -11.62 -13.00
CA GLY A 66 -14.61 -12.37 -12.63
C GLY A 66 -13.87 -13.08 -13.78
N LYS A 67 -14.33 -13.01 -15.03
CA LYS A 67 -13.64 -13.53 -16.22
C LYS A 67 -13.52 -12.44 -17.28
N SER A 68 -12.32 -12.25 -17.81
CA SER A 68 -12.02 -11.29 -18.86
C SER A 68 -10.98 -11.85 -19.80
N ASP A 69 -11.00 -11.41 -21.05
CA ASP A 69 -9.95 -11.60 -22.03
C ASP A 69 -8.90 -10.47 -21.99
N LEU A 70 -9.04 -9.55 -21.03
CA LEU A 70 -8.10 -8.46 -20.80
C LEU A 70 -7.23 -8.75 -19.58
N TYR A 71 -5.94 -8.48 -19.71
CA TYR A 71 -4.91 -8.77 -18.70
C TYR A 71 -4.01 -7.57 -18.47
N VAL A 72 -3.45 -7.51 -17.27
CA VAL A 72 -2.50 -6.48 -16.82
C VAL A 72 -1.25 -7.14 -16.24
N PRO A 73 -0.08 -6.49 -16.28
CA PRO A 73 1.13 -6.96 -15.60
C PRO A 73 0.90 -7.05 -14.09
N HIS A 74 1.36 -8.13 -13.49
CA HIS A 74 1.28 -8.36 -12.04
C HIS A 74 2.64 -8.67 -11.41
N GLY A 75 3.53 -9.35 -12.11
CA GLY A 75 4.82 -9.75 -11.62
C GLY A 75 5.59 -10.55 -12.65
N TRP A 76 6.61 -11.27 -12.19
CA TRP A 76 7.47 -12.10 -13.02
C TRP A 76 7.36 -13.57 -12.65
N LYS A 77 7.41 -14.45 -13.63
CA LYS A 77 7.47 -15.92 -13.46
C LYS A 77 8.89 -16.39 -13.73
N ASP A 78 9.74 -16.36 -12.73
CA ASP A 78 11.17 -16.64 -12.83
C ASP A 78 11.45 -18.00 -13.50
N ASN A 79 10.74 -19.04 -13.08
CA ASN A 79 10.87 -20.39 -13.64
C ASN A 79 10.46 -20.49 -15.12
N ALA A 80 9.78 -19.49 -15.68
CA ALA A 80 9.29 -19.47 -17.04
C ALA A 80 9.87 -18.29 -17.86
N GLY A 81 10.66 -17.40 -17.26
CA GLY A 81 11.26 -16.23 -17.90
C GLY A 81 10.24 -15.33 -18.61
N ARG A 82 9.05 -15.13 -18.03
CA ARG A 82 7.95 -14.40 -18.67
C ARG A 82 7.14 -13.56 -17.68
N LEU A 83 6.48 -12.52 -18.20
CA LEU A 83 5.54 -11.73 -17.44
C LEU A 83 4.39 -12.59 -16.92
N ASP A 84 4.04 -12.37 -15.64
CA ASP A 84 2.80 -12.86 -15.07
C ASP A 84 1.70 -11.83 -15.30
N MET A 85 0.85 -12.11 -16.30
CA MET A 85 -0.30 -11.29 -16.63
C MET A 85 -1.53 -11.81 -15.89
N ARG A 86 -2.28 -10.93 -15.25
CA ARG A 86 -3.51 -11.25 -14.52
C ARG A 86 -4.72 -10.57 -15.13
N SER A 87 -5.90 -11.18 -14.95
CA SER A 87 -7.16 -10.58 -15.36
C SER A 87 -7.30 -9.16 -14.82
N ILE A 88 -7.99 -8.28 -15.55
CA ILE A 88 -8.36 -6.94 -15.07
C ILE A 88 -9.14 -6.97 -13.76
N PHE A 89 -9.72 -8.09 -13.36
CA PHE A 89 -10.43 -8.30 -12.09
C PHE A 89 -9.52 -8.81 -10.96
N TRP A 90 -8.21 -8.94 -11.20
CA TRP A 90 -7.26 -9.28 -10.16
C TRP A 90 -7.06 -8.10 -9.21
N TRP A 91 -6.89 -8.37 -7.93
CA TRP A 91 -6.86 -7.34 -6.88
C TRP A 91 -5.78 -6.25 -7.06
N THR A 92 -4.70 -6.55 -7.77
CA THR A 92 -3.62 -5.57 -8.03
C THR A 92 -3.73 -4.89 -9.39
N SER A 93 -4.75 -5.18 -10.20
CA SER A 93 -4.81 -4.72 -11.60
C SER A 93 -4.75 -3.20 -11.77
N GLY A 94 -5.04 -2.43 -10.71
CA GLY A 94 -4.92 -0.98 -10.68
C GLY A 94 -3.50 -0.45 -10.50
N ASN A 95 -2.56 -1.27 -10.03
CA ASN A 95 -1.22 -0.80 -9.63
C ASN A 95 -0.33 -0.46 -10.83
N PHE A 96 -0.33 -1.29 -11.86
CA PHE A 96 0.45 -0.99 -13.06
C PHE A 96 0.04 0.34 -13.72
N PRO A 97 -1.23 0.60 -14.06
CA PRO A 97 -1.64 1.92 -14.54
C PRO A 97 -1.41 3.03 -13.51
N GLY A 98 -1.57 2.74 -12.22
CA GLY A 98 -1.25 3.67 -11.15
C GLY A 98 0.21 4.09 -11.11
N SER A 99 1.13 3.15 -11.34
CA SER A 99 2.57 3.42 -11.47
C SER A 99 2.88 4.30 -12.69
N LEU A 100 2.20 4.07 -13.82
CA LEU A 100 2.31 4.93 -15.01
C LEU A 100 1.83 6.37 -14.71
N TRP A 101 0.76 6.53 -13.93
CA TRP A 101 0.32 7.84 -13.45
C TRP A 101 1.37 8.54 -12.58
N TYR A 102 2.01 7.79 -11.67
CA TYR A 102 3.08 8.33 -10.83
C TYR A 102 4.32 8.71 -11.64
N LEU A 103 4.67 7.95 -12.66
CA LEU A 103 5.77 8.29 -13.57
C LEU A 103 5.43 9.53 -14.39
N TYR A 104 4.20 9.70 -14.87
CA TYR A 104 3.76 10.96 -15.48
C TYR A 104 3.92 12.14 -14.50
N LYS A 105 3.44 12.01 -13.28
CA LYS A 105 3.60 13.04 -12.23
C LYS A 105 5.07 13.31 -11.88
N ALA A 106 5.93 12.30 -11.98
CA ALA A 106 7.36 12.44 -11.71
C ALA A 106 8.12 13.17 -12.80
N THR A 107 7.82 12.87 -14.05
CA THR A 107 8.63 13.26 -15.25
C THR A 107 7.98 14.30 -16.13
N GLY A 108 6.66 14.43 -16.11
CA GLY A 108 5.91 15.25 -17.08
C GLY A 108 5.84 14.65 -18.50
N ASP A 109 6.30 13.40 -18.68
CA ASP A 109 6.42 12.78 -20.00
C ASP A 109 5.06 12.25 -20.48
N GLU A 110 4.54 12.82 -21.57
CA GLU A 110 3.23 12.50 -22.17
C GLU A 110 3.10 11.02 -22.60
N PHE A 111 4.21 10.32 -22.80
CA PHE A 111 4.18 8.87 -23.00
C PHE A 111 3.47 8.18 -21.83
N PHE A 112 3.89 8.47 -20.59
CA PHE A 112 3.30 7.84 -19.40
C PHE A 112 1.83 8.19 -19.23
N LYS A 113 1.43 9.42 -19.49
CA LYS A 113 0.01 9.83 -19.47
C LYS A 113 -0.82 9.06 -20.48
N SER A 114 -0.33 8.97 -21.72
CA SER A 114 -1.01 8.23 -22.79
C SER A 114 -1.19 6.74 -22.43
N ARG A 115 -0.11 6.11 -21.92
CA ARG A 115 -0.15 4.72 -21.53
C ARG A 115 -1.02 4.48 -20.29
N ALA A 116 -0.91 5.37 -19.28
CA ALA A 116 -1.76 5.32 -18.08
C ALA A 116 -3.25 5.41 -18.44
N LEU A 117 -3.64 6.30 -19.35
CA LEU A 117 -5.01 6.40 -19.85
C LEU A 117 -5.47 5.10 -20.52
N ALA A 118 -4.64 4.52 -21.39
CA ALA A 118 -4.97 3.28 -22.10
C ALA A 118 -5.21 2.11 -21.13
N TRP A 119 -4.27 1.89 -20.19
CA TRP A 119 -4.36 0.81 -19.20
C TRP A 119 -5.46 1.06 -18.15
N THR A 120 -5.68 2.31 -17.73
CA THR A 120 -6.76 2.66 -16.81
C THR A 120 -8.13 2.37 -17.45
N SER A 121 -8.33 2.71 -18.73
CA SER A 121 -9.63 2.59 -19.39
C SER A 121 -10.20 1.17 -19.41
N ILE A 122 -9.34 0.15 -19.52
CA ILE A 122 -9.78 -1.25 -19.54
C ILE A 122 -10.27 -1.76 -18.18
N LEU A 123 -9.99 -1.03 -17.09
CA LEU A 123 -10.38 -1.41 -15.74
C LEU A 123 -11.79 -0.92 -15.34
N ALA A 124 -12.45 -0.11 -16.17
CA ALA A 124 -13.78 0.44 -15.86
C ALA A 124 -14.82 -0.61 -15.43
N PRO A 125 -14.84 -1.85 -15.98
CA PRO A 125 -15.78 -2.89 -15.53
C PRO A 125 -15.69 -3.26 -14.06
N ASN A 126 -14.56 -2.95 -13.38
CA ASN A 126 -14.39 -3.19 -11.95
C ASN A 126 -15.40 -2.41 -11.09
N SER A 127 -15.94 -1.28 -11.56
CA SER A 127 -16.93 -0.49 -10.81
C SER A 127 -18.19 -1.29 -10.40
N LYS A 128 -18.48 -2.40 -11.09
CA LYS A 128 -19.68 -3.23 -10.89
C LYS A 128 -19.39 -4.60 -10.25
N VAL A 129 -18.13 -4.91 -9.93
CA VAL A 129 -17.75 -6.20 -9.34
C VAL A 129 -18.25 -6.30 -7.90
N THR A 130 -18.93 -7.39 -7.56
CA THR A 130 -19.48 -7.62 -6.21
C THR A 130 -18.88 -8.81 -5.48
N THR A 131 -17.98 -9.56 -6.11
CA THR A 131 -17.44 -10.82 -5.56
C THR A 131 -16.31 -10.63 -4.54
N SER A 132 -15.58 -9.51 -4.60
CA SER A 132 -14.51 -9.11 -3.70
C SER A 132 -14.66 -7.64 -3.31
N HIS A 133 -13.90 -7.19 -2.32
CA HIS A 133 -13.75 -5.78 -1.97
C HIS A 133 -12.68 -5.07 -2.81
N ASP A 134 -11.73 -5.81 -3.35
CA ASP A 134 -10.49 -5.32 -3.97
C ASP A 134 -10.72 -4.41 -5.18
N PHE A 135 -11.87 -4.55 -5.85
CA PHE A 135 -12.20 -3.70 -7.00
C PHE A 135 -12.16 -2.20 -6.63
N ALA A 136 -12.52 -1.84 -5.40
CA ALA A 136 -12.45 -0.45 -4.95
C ALA A 136 -11.00 0.06 -4.86
N TYR A 137 -10.07 -0.80 -4.42
CA TYR A 137 -8.65 -0.54 -4.45
C TYR A 137 -8.15 -0.37 -5.90
N VAL A 138 -8.51 -1.29 -6.79
CA VAL A 138 -8.18 -1.21 -8.23
C VAL A 138 -8.60 0.13 -8.83
N MET A 139 -9.84 0.55 -8.55
CA MET A 139 -10.40 1.78 -9.09
C MET A 139 -9.74 3.03 -8.50
N ASN A 140 -9.40 3.01 -7.20
CA ASN A 140 -8.71 4.12 -6.57
C ASN A 140 -7.26 4.28 -7.08
N CYS A 141 -6.52 3.17 -7.23
CA CYS A 141 -5.15 3.19 -7.75
C CYS A 141 -5.08 3.64 -9.22
N SER A 142 -6.10 3.38 -10.02
CA SER A 142 -6.17 3.72 -11.44
C SER A 142 -6.92 5.03 -11.70
N PHE A 143 -8.23 5.01 -11.66
CA PHE A 143 -9.09 6.18 -11.92
C PHE A 143 -8.98 7.27 -10.85
N GLY A 144 -8.81 6.88 -9.58
CA GLY A 144 -8.55 7.82 -8.49
C GLY A 144 -7.26 8.60 -8.70
N ASN A 145 -6.17 7.94 -9.12
CA ASN A 145 -4.92 8.61 -9.48
C ASN A 145 -5.08 9.49 -10.72
N ALA A 146 -5.79 9.01 -11.74
CA ALA A 146 -6.10 9.82 -12.92
C ALA A 146 -6.81 11.13 -12.54
N LYS A 147 -7.85 11.05 -11.70
CA LYS A 147 -8.57 12.22 -11.17
C LYS A 147 -7.62 13.18 -10.44
N ARG A 148 -6.85 12.67 -9.47
CA ARG A 148 -5.96 13.48 -8.62
C ARG A 148 -4.83 14.15 -9.42
N ILE A 149 -4.24 13.44 -10.38
CA ILE A 149 -3.08 13.93 -11.14
C ILE A 149 -3.49 14.88 -12.27
N LEU A 150 -4.62 14.62 -12.91
CA LEU A 150 -5.12 15.47 -14.00
C LEU A 150 -5.98 16.64 -13.50
N GLY A 151 -6.42 16.64 -12.24
CA GLY A 151 -7.32 17.65 -11.69
C GLY A 151 -8.68 17.66 -12.41
N THR A 152 -9.23 16.48 -12.75
CA THR A 152 -10.45 16.33 -13.56
C THR A 152 -11.59 15.71 -12.77
N ASP A 153 -12.83 16.08 -13.10
CA ASP A 153 -14.07 15.48 -12.58
C ASP A 153 -14.61 14.33 -13.47
N ARG A 154 -13.98 14.11 -14.61
CA ARG A 154 -14.40 13.13 -15.64
C ARG A 154 -14.70 11.74 -15.07
N TYR A 155 -14.06 11.34 -13.98
CA TYR A 155 -14.15 10.01 -13.39
C TYR A 155 -15.07 9.95 -12.17
N ASP A 156 -15.67 11.06 -11.76
CA ASP A 156 -16.44 11.16 -10.52
C ASP A 156 -17.63 10.21 -10.51
N ALA A 157 -18.39 10.15 -11.60
CA ALA A 157 -19.53 9.24 -11.71
C ALA A 157 -19.11 7.76 -11.62
N LEU A 158 -17.96 7.39 -12.21
CA LEU A 158 -17.44 6.03 -12.17
C LEU A 158 -16.93 5.65 -10.76
N LEU A 159 -16.27 6.59 -10.09
CA LEU A 159 -15.82 6.39 -8.71
C LEU A 159 -17.00 6.31 -7.74
N ALA A 160 -18.04 7.12 -7.94
CA ALA A 160 -19.29 7.05 -7.18
C ALA A 160 -20.01 5.71 -7.40
N GLU A 161 -20.12 5.21 -8.63
CA GLU A 161 -20.66 3.87 -8.91
C GLU A 161 -19.85 2.78 -8.17
N THR A 162 -18.52 2.93 -8.12
CA THR A 162 -17.65 2.01 -7.40
C THR A 162 -17.93 2.04 -5.90
N ALA A 163 -18.10 3.23 -5.31
CA ALA A 163 -18.42 3.38 -3.89
C ALA A 163 -19.79 2.76 -3.54
N GLU A 164 -20.80 2.96 -4.41
CA GLU A 164 -22.10 2.30 -4.29
C GLU A 164 -22.00 0.77 -4.32
N THR A 165 -21.15 0.25 -5.20
CA THR A 165 -20.92 -1.19 -5.29
C THR A 165 -20.22 -1.73 -4.04
N LEU A 166 -19.23 -1.00 -3.51
CA LEU A 166 -18.56 -1.36 -2.26
C LEU A 166 -19.51 -1.31 -1.06
N ALA A 167 -20.40 -0.32 -0.98
CA ALA A 167 -21.35 -0.16 0.09
C ALA A 167 -22.32 -1.36 0.21
N LYS A 168 -22.59 -2.11 -0.87
CA LYS A 168 -23.38 -3.35 -0.83
C LYS A 168 -22.72 -4.45 0.02
N ARG A 169 -21.41 -4.37 0.29
CA ARG A 169 -20.65 -5.31 1.13
C ARG A 169 -20.62 -4.90 2.60
N TYR A 170 -21.16 -3.74 2.94
CA TYR A 170 -21.23 -3.22 4.32
C TYR A 170 -22.42 -3.82 5.08
N ASP A 171 -22.20 -4.32 6.28
CA ASP A 171 -23.24 -4.70 7.24
C ASP A 171 -23.25 -3.67 8.38
N SER A 172 -24.30 -2.87 8.45
CA SER A 172 -24.44 -1.78 9.44
C SER A 172 -24.54 -2.27 10.89
N ARG A 173 -24.94 -3.52 11.12
CA ARG A 173 -25.03 -4.12 12.46
C ARG A 173 -23.63 -4.46 12.99
N LEU A 174 -22.74 -4.91 12.09
CA LEU A 174 -21.32 -5.16 12.38
C LEU A 174 -20.47 -3.89 12.28
N GLY A 175 -20.93 -2.91 11.50
CA GLY A 175 -20.15 -1.73 11.19
C GLY A 175 -18.96 -1.98 10.27
N LEU A 176 -18.99 -3.03 9.44
CA LEU A 176 -17.86 -3.54 8.69
C LEU A 176 -18.19 -3.82 7.22
N ILE A 177 -17.20 -3.67 6.36
CA ILE A 177 -17.22 -4.07 4.96
C ILE A 177 -16.65 -5.48 4.86
N ARG A 178 -17.39 -6.42 4.29
CA ARG A 178 -16.94 -7.79 4.02
C ARG A 178 -15.84 -7.81 2.96
N SER A 179 -14.76 -8.55 3.22
CA SER A 179 -13.61 -8.63 2.30
C SER A 179 -13.93 -9.47 1.05
N TRP A 180 -14.20 -10.74 1.19
CA TRP A 180 -14.55 -11.65 0.09
C TRP A 180 -15.68 -12.59 0.47
N GLY A 181 -16.03 -13.48 -0.45
CA GLY A 181 -17.19 -14.34 -0.33
C GLY A 181 -18.51 -13.65 -0.74
N PRO A 182 -19.58 -14.43 -0.93
CA PRO A 182 -20.89 -13.92 -1.34
C PRO A 182 -21.46 -12.93 -0.31
N ILE A 183 -22.08 -11.85 -0.76
CA ILE A 183 -22.75 -10.87 0.11
C ILE A 183 -23.81 -11.55 1.00
N GLY A 184 -24.47 -12.58 0.47
CA GLY A 184 -25.50 -13.33 1.20
C GLY A 184 -24.98 -14.45 2.12
N ASP A 185 -23.66 -14.67 2.22
CA ASP A 185 -23.12 -15.70 3.11
C ASP A 185 -23.50 -15.43 4.56
N LYS A 186 -24.18 -16.40 5.19
CA LYS A 186 -24.64 -16.34 6.58
C LYS A 186 -23.71 -17.00 7.57
N LYS A 187 -22.72 -17.78 7.08
CA LYS A 187 -21.78 -18.53 7.90
C LYS A 187 -20.54 -17.73 8.27
N HIS A 188 -20.00 -17.01 7.30
CA HIS A 188 -18.76 -16.26 7.45
C HIS A 188 -18.95 -14.80 7.10
N PHE A 189 -18.34 -13.92 7.86
CA PHE A 189 -18.18 -12.50 7.53
C PHE A 189 -16.70 -12.12 7.74
N LEU A 190 -15.92 -12.32 6.70
CA LEU A 190 -14.46 -12.18 6.74
C LEU A 190 -14.05 -10.73 6.49
N VAL A 191 -13.15 -10.23 7.34
CA VAL A 191 -12.56 -8.89 7.23
C VAL A 191 -11.06 -8.98 7.43
N ILE A 192 -10.30 -8.17 6.68
CA ILE A 192 -8.84 -8.06 6.75
C ILE A 192 -8.40 -6.60 6.84
N PRO A 193 -7.18 -6.30 7.35
CA PRO A 193 -6.69 -4.93 7.45
C PRO A 193 -6.53 -4.25 6.08
N ASP A 194 -6.41 -5.01 5.00
CA ASP A 194 -6.37 -4.52 3.61
C ASP A 194 -7.60 -3.68 3.26
N ASN A 195 -8.76 -3.94 3.89
CA ASN A 195 -9.97 -3.13 3.73
C ASN A 195 -9.77 -1.64 4.03
N LEU A 196 -8.79 -1.30 4.88
CA LEU A 196 -8.48 0.10 5.17
C LEU A 196 -8.02 0.87 3.93
N MET A 197 -7.45 0.17 2.93
CA MET A 197 -7.02 0.76 1.66
C MET A 197 -8.18 1.16 0.75
N LEU A 198 -9.39 0.66 1.01
CA LEU A 198 -10.61 0.95 0.24
C LEU A 198 -11.29 2.24 0.70
N LEU A 199 -11.03 2.64 1.95
CA LEU A 199 -11.74 3.72 2.61
C LEU A 199 -11.43 5.07 1.96
N GLU A 200 -10.23 5.22 1.35
CA GLU A 200 -9.89 6.44 0.61
C GLU A 200 -10.87 6.72 -0.54
N LEU A 201 -11.31 5.67 -1.25
CA LEU A 201 -12.32 5.83 -2.29
C LEU A 201 -13.64 6.37 -1.72
N LEU A 202 -14.09 5.83 -0.58
CA LEU A 202 -15.32 6.27 0.09
C LEU A 202 -15.22 7.73 0.55
N GLU A 203 -14.09 8.09 1.16
CA GLU A 203 -13.81 9.46 1.62
C GLU A 203 -13.74 10.45 0.46
N VAL A 204 -13.08 10.07 -0.65
CA VAL A 204 -13.01 10.92 -1.85
C VAL A 204 -14.41 11.13 -2.44
N VAL A 205 -15.20 10.06 -2.56
CA VAL A 205 -16.54 10.14 -3.16
C VAL A 205 -17.51 10.92 -2.27
N SER A 206 -17.43 10.78 -0.94
CA SER A 206 -18.27 11.54 -0.01
C SER A 206 -18.11 13.06 -0.13
N LYS A 207 -16.94 13.51 -0.61
CA LYS A 207 -16.56 14.94 -0.74
C LYS A 207 -16.78 15.49 -2.16
N LEU A 208 -17.25 14.67 -3.10
CA LEU A 208 -17.57 15.15 -4.44
C LEU A 208 -18.75 16.14 -4.41
N PRO A 209 -18.89 17.04 -5.39
CA PRO A 209 -20.10 17.84 -5.54
C PRO A 209 -21.35 16.94 -5.58
N GLY A 210 -22.27 17.11 -4.63
CA GLY A 210 -23.42 16.22 -4.46
C GLY A 210 -23.09 14.84 -3.87
N GLY A 211 -21.90 14.66 -3.30
CA GLY A 211 -21.47 13.41 -2.68
C GLY A 211 -22.33 13.00 -1.47
N ASP A 212 -22.53 11.71 -1.31
CA ASP A 212 -23.33 11.15 -0.21
C ASP A 212 -22.44 10.95 1.04
N ARG A 213 -22.79 11.63 2.12
CA ARG A 213 -22.12 11.51 3.44
C ARG A 213 -22.14 10.09 4.02
N ARG A 214 -23.08 9.25 3.57
CA ARG A 214 -23.11 7.83 3.94
C ARG A 214 -21.78 7.13 3.72
N PHE A 215 -21.01 7.52 2.70
CA PHE A 215 -19.71 6.91 2.43
C PHE A 215 -18.65 7.27 3.50
N ASP A 216 -18.62 8.49 4.00
CA ASP A 216 -17.80 8.87 5.16
C ASP A 216 -18.21 8.09 6.42
N GLU A 217 -19.52 7.94 6.66
CA GLU A 217 -20.03 7.16 7.80
C GLU A 217 -19.63 5.68 7.72
N VAL A 218 -19.73 5.07 6.54
CA VAL A 218 -19.29 3.68 6.30
C VAL A 218 -17.78 3.54 6.49
N ALA A 219 -16.98 4.48 5.98
CA ALA A 219 -15.52 4.46 6.13
C ALA A 219 -15.11 4.56 7.60
N ARG A 220 -15.67 5.51 8.35
CA ARG A 220 -15.39 5.68 9.79
C ARG A 220 -15.83 4.47 10.60
N SER A 221 -17.04 3.97 10.36
CA SER A 221 -17.56 2.77 11.04
C SER A 221 -16.64 1.57 10.83
N HIS A 222 -16.21 1.35 9.59
CA HIS A 222 -15.28 0.26 9.28
C HIS A 222 -13.92 0.44 9.97
N ALA A 223 -13.34 1.63 9.91
CA ALA A 223 -12.07 1.94 10.57
C ALA A 223 -12.16 1.73 12.10
N ASP A 224 -13.22 2.21 12.75
CA ASP A 224 -13.43 2.07 14.19
C ASP A 224 -13.56 0.60 14.61
N MET A 225 -14.33 -0.19 13.88
CA MET A 225 -14.50 -1.62 14.18
C MET A 225 -13.24 -2.43 13.90
N THR A 226 -12.50 -2.08 12.85
CA THR A 226 -11.19 -2.69 12.56
C THR A 226 -10.19 -2.34 13.66
N MET A 227 -10.12 -1.08 14.11
CA MET A 227 -9.28 -0.65 15.24
C MET A 227 -9.54 -1.48 16.50
N LYS A 228 -10.80 -1.76 16.77
CA LYS A 228 -11.23 -2.48 17.97
C LYS A 228 -10.85 -3.97 17.97
N HIS A 229 -10.87 -4.63 16.80
CA HIS A 229 -10.83 -6.10 16.76
C HIS A 229 -9.61 -6.70 16.04
N HIS A 230 -8.96 -5.94 15.14
CA HIS A 230 -7.92 -6.47 14.26
C HIS A 230 -6.49 -6.31 14.78
N PHE A 231 -6.33 -5.77 15.98
CA PHE A 231 -4.99 -5.51 16.51
C PHE A 231 -4.82 -6.07 17.90
N ARG A 232 -3.62 -6.56 18.18
CA ARG A 232 -3.19 -6.93 19.51
C ARG A 232 -2.89 -5.67 20.36
N ALA A 233 -2.75 -5.87 21.66
CA ALA A 233 -2.46 -4.78 22.61
C ALA A 233 -1.15 -4.05 22.28
N ASP A 234 -0.17 -4.78 21.74
CA ASP A 234 1.14 -4.26 21.30
C ASP A 234 1.07 -3.44 19.99
N GLY A 235 -0.01 -3.53 19.23
CA GLY A 235 -0.19 -2.88 17.93
C GLY A 235 0.05 -3.78 16.73
N GLY A 236 0.37 -5.05 16.93
CA GLY A 236 0.52 -6.03 15.84
C GLY A 236 -0.81 -6.38 15.19
N ALA A 237 -0.88 -6.35 13.86
CA ALA A 237 -2.08 -6.63 13.09
C ALA A 237 -2.40 -8.14 13.04
N ARG A 238 -3.66 -8.51 13.26
CA ARG A 238 -4.24 -9.80 12.90
C ARG A 238 -4.69 -9.74 11.46
N HIS A 239 -4.46 -10.81 10.69
CA HIS A 239 -4.81 -10.75 9.28
C HIS A 239 -6.32 -10.96 9.08
N VAL A 240 -6.86 -12.15 9.31
CA VAL A 240 -8.27 -12.44 9.01
C VAL A 240 -9.06 -12.54 10.30
N VAL A 241 -10.11 -11.74 10.41
CA VAL A 241 -11.10 -11.82 11.49
C VAL A 241 -12.44 -12.20 10.88
N ASP A 242 -13.03 -13.28 11.39
CA ASP A 242 -14.34 -13.78 11.01
C ASP A 242 -15.38 -13.40 12.08
N TYR A 243 -16.52 -12.87 11.65
CA TYR A 243 -17.57 -12.39 12.55
C TYR A 243 -18.84 -13.22 12.43
N ASP A 244 -19.40 -13.56 13.57
CA ASP A 244 -20.73 -14.15 13.65
C ASP A 244 -21.81 -13.07 13.43
N GLN A 245 -22.61 -13.22 12.37
CA GLN A 245 -23.61 -12.24 11.97
C GLN A 245 -24.90 -12.27 12.82
N LYS A 246 -25.06 -13.26 13.73
CA LYS A 246 -26.17 -13.32 14.67
C LYS A 246 -25.80 -12.67 16.00
N THR A 247 -24.64 -13.02 16.56
CA THR A 247 -24.16 -12.49 17.84
C THR A 247 -23.41 -11.17 17.71
N LEU A 248 -23.01 -10.79 16.48
CA LEU A 248 -22.22 -9.59 16.14
C LEU A 248 -20.84 -9.57 16.83
N ARG A 249 -20.26 -10.75 17.08
CA ARG A 249 -18.98 -10.93 17.76
C ARG A 249 -17.97 -11.57 16.83
N VAL A 250 -16.70 -11.41 17.18
CA VAL A 250 -15.62 -12.19 16.58
C VAL A 250 -15.85 -13.66 16.91
N GLN A 251 -15.94 -14.52 15.88
CA GLN A 251 -16.07 -15.95 16.05
C GLN A 251 -14.75 -16.70 15.85
N GLU A 252 -13.86 -16.18 14.99
CA GLU A 252 -12.57 -16.81 14.70
C GLU A 252 -11.54 -15.77 14.24
N ILE A 253 -10.29 -16.00 14.60
CA ILE A 253 -9.13 -15.29 14.07
C ILE A 253 -8.31 -16.30 13.27
N ARG A 254 -8.04 -16.02 12.00
CA ARG A 254 -7.30 -16.91 11.11
C ARG A 254 -5.95 -16.32 10.74
N ARG A 255 -4.97 -17.19 10.59
CA ARG A 255 -3.61 -16.82 10.16
C ARG A 255 -3.60 -16.03 8.85
N GLY A 256 -4.41 -16.43 7.85
CA GLY A 256 -4.41 -15.85 6.52
C GLY A 256 -3.04 -15.96 5.85
N GLN A 257 -2.48 -14.81 5.44
CA GLN A 257 -1.15 -14.71 4.85
C GLN A 257 -0.02 -14.64 5.88
N GLY A 258 -0.30 -14.54 7.18
CA GLY A 258 0.69 -14.48 8.24
C GLY A 258 1.32 -15.84 8.57
N ALA A 259 2.39 -15.84 9.37
CA ALA A 259 3.03 -17.05 9.89
C ALA A 259 2.13 -17.74 10.93
N SER A 260 1.46 -16.95 11.77
CA SER A 260 0.49 -17.45 12.78
C SER A 260 -0.58 -16.40 13.07
N CYS A 261 -1.55 -16.73 13.94
CA CYS A 261 -2.53 -15.76 14.46
C CYS A 261 -1.92 -14.79 15.48
N GLU A 262 -0.76 -15.13 16.05
CA GLU A 262 -0.08 -14.36 17.11
C GLU A 262 1.07 -13.49 16.57
N THR A 263 1.38 -13.60 15.29
CA THR A 263 2.38 -12.76 14.62
C THR A 263 1.72 -11.68 13.78
N ALA A 264 2.49 -10.79 13.20
CA ALA A 264 1.98 -9.79 12.29
C ALA A 264 2.60 -9.98 10.89
N TRP A 265 1.77 -10.32 9.92
CA TRP A 265 2.14 -10.28 8.52
C TRP A 265 2.55 -8.86 8.13
N ALA A 266 3.78 -8.71 7.61
CA ALA A 266 4.39 -7.37 7.46
C ALA A 266 3.59 -6.46 6.53
N ARG A 267 3.06 -6.98 5.43
CA ARG A 267 2.24 -6.19 4.50
C ARG A 267 0.88 -5.83 5.11
N GLY A 268 0.25 -6.71 5.89
CA GLY A 268 -0.98 -6.38 6.62
C GLY A 268 -0.77 -5.28 7.66
N GLN A 269 0.37 -5.29 8.36
CA GLN A 269 0.78 -4.20 9.23
C GLN A 269 0.97 -2.89 8.45
N ALA A 270 1.61 -2.97 7.28
CA ALA A 270 1.83 -1.82 6.41
C ALA A 270 0.52 -1.22 5.88
N TRP A 271 -0.44 -2.06 5.46
CA TRP A 271 -1.77 -1.62 5.06
C TRP A 271 -2.48 -0.86 6.16
N ALA A 272 -2.39 -1.34 7.40
CA ALA A 272 -3.00 -0.67 8.55
C ALA A 272 -2.32 0.67 8.86
N MET A 273 -0.99 0.74 8.83
CA MET A 273 -0.25 2.00 8.99
C MET A 273 -0.68 3.03 7.95
N TYR A 274 -0.75 2.62 6.68
CA TYR A 274 -1.18 3.49 5.58
C TYR A 274 -2.64 3.92 5.74
N GLY A 275 -3.52 2.96 5.98
CA GLY A 275 -4.96 3.19 6.07
C GLY A 275 -5.34 4.16 7.20
N TYR A 276 -4.79 4.00 8.41
CA TYR A 276 -5.08 4.94 9.50
C TYR A 276 -4.41 6.31 9.31
N THR A 277 -3.26 6.38 8.66
CA THR A 277 -2.66 7.66 8.25
C THR A 277 -3.57 8.38 7.26
N MET A 278 -4.08 7.67 6.26
CA MET A 278 -5.05 8.16 5.29
C MET A 278 -6.36 8.58 5.95
N MET A 279 -6.92 7.79 6.86
CA MET A 279 -8.14 8.14 7.58
C MET A 279 -7.97 9.43 8.41
N TYR A 280 -6.80 9.64 9.02
CA TYR A 280 -6.52 10.93 9.66
C TYR A 280 -6.46 12.08 8.65
N ARG A 281 -5.79 11.90 7.52
CA ARG A 281 -5.75 12.92 6.44
C ARG A 281 -7.15 13.33 6.01
N GLU A 282 -8.02 12.37 5.82
CA GLU A 282 -9.35 12.61 5.25
C GLU A 282 -10.35 13.17 6.28
N THR A 283 -10.23 12.77 7.54
CA THR A 283 -11.24 13.03 8.55
C THR A 283 -10.82 14.05 9.62
N GLY A 284 -9.52 14.25 9.83
CA GLY A 284 -8.98 15.05 10.95
C GLY A 284 -9.17 14.40 12.32
N ASP A 285 -9.71 13.18 12.40
CA ASP A 285 -9.98 12.50 13.67
C ASP A 285 -8.67 12.03 14.33
N LYS A 286 -8.35 12.65 15.46
CA LYS A 286 -7.11 12.38 16.20
C LYS A 286 -6.97 10.91 16.64
N ARG A 287 -8.05 10.17 16.80
CA ARG A 287 -8.01 8.75 17.16
C ARG A 287 -7.26 7.94 16.08
N TYR A 288 -7.48 8.26 14.80
CA TYR A 288 -6.79 7.60 13.68
C TYR A 288 -5.30 7.97 13.63
N PHE A 289 -4.98 9.24 13.92
CA PHE A 289 -3.57 9.66 14.04
C PHE A 289 -2.84 8.93 15.16
N ASP A 290 -3.42 8.90 16.37
CA ASP A 290 -2.81 8.24 17.52
C ASP A 290 -2.62 6.74 17.24
N PHE A 291 -3.59 6.13 16.55
CA PHE A 291 -3.52 4.73 16.20
C PHE A 291 -2.49 4.45 15.08
N ALA A 292 -2.41 5.28 14.05
CA ALA A 292 -1.35 5.20 13.03
C ALA A 292 0.04 5.30 13.65
N CYS A 293 0.22 6.20 14.64
CA CYS A 293 1.46 6.30 15.41
C CYS A 293 1.77 4.99 16.17
N LYS A 294 0.78 4.42 16.87
CA LYS A 294 0.93 3.15 17.60
C LYS A 294 1.38 2.01 16.68
N LEU A 295 0.74 1.86 15.52
CA LEU A 295 1.06 0.82 14.53
C LEU A 295 2.46 1.02 13.95
N SER A 296 2.84 2.27 13.69
CA SER A 296 4.16 2.64 13.18
C SER A 296 5.25 2.42 14.21
N ASP A 297 5.01 2.78 15.46
CA ASP A 297 5.96 2.54 16.56
C ASP A 297 6.17 1.03 16.80
N TYR A 298 5.11 0.21 16.69
CA TYR A 298 5.24 -1.26 16.71
C TYR A 298 6.17 -1.76 15.60
N ALA A 299 5.91 -1.37 14.34
CA ALA A 299 6.69 -1.87 13.22
C ALA A 299 8.16 -1.42 13.28
N ILE A 300 8.42 -0.13 13.55
CA ILE A 300 9.77 0.43 13.63
C ILE A 300 10.55 -0.13 14.82
N GLY A 301 9.89 -0.33 15.96
CA GLY A 301 10.50 -0.79 17.20
C GLY A 301 10.52 -2.30 17.37
N HIS A 302 9.99 -3.07 16.41
CA HIS A 302 9.91 -4.52 16.54
C HIS A 302 11.32 -5.14 16.56
N PRO A 303 11.64 -6.07 17.51
CA PRO A 303 12.97 -6.64 17.63
C PRO A 303 13.45 -7.38 16.37
N ASN A 304 12.53 -7.90 15.58
CA ASN A 304 12.82 -8.59 14.32
C ASN A 304 12.78 -7.65 13.10
N MET A 305 12.66 -6.33 13.28
CA MET A 305 12.82 -5.40 12.15
C MET A 305 14.29 -5.32 11.77
N PRO A 306 14.68 -5.72 10.56
CA PRO A 306 16.06 -5.67 10.12
C PRO A 306 16.62 -4.24 10.11
N SER A 307 17.94 -4.12 10.32
CA SER A 307 18.61 -2.82 10.45
C SER A 307 18.50 -1.92 9.23
N ASP A 308 18.30 -2.50 8.05
CA ASP A 308 18.09 -1.80 6.78
C ASP A 308 16.64 -1.30 6.57
N GLY A 309 15.70 -1.70 7.44
CA GLY A 309 14.31 -1.26 7.44
C GLY A 309 13.39 -2.02 6.49
N VAL A 310 13.86 -3.02 5.75
CA VAL A 310 13.00 -3.90 4.95
C VAL A 310 12.56 -5.08 5.81
N PRO A 311 11.28 -5.25 6.14
CA PRO A 311 10.85 -6.31 7.04
C PRO A 311 10.96 -7.70 6.41
N TYR A 312 11.03 -8.73 7.25
CA TYR A 312 10.67 -10.07 6.82
C TYR A 312 9.18 -10.10 6.45
N TRP A 313 8.75 -11.08 5.66
CA TRP A 313 7.35 -11.22 5.21
C TRP A 313 6.35 -11.28 6.38
N ASP A 314 6.81 -11.71 7.56
CA ASP A 314 6.08 -11.68 8.82
C ASP A 314 7.06 -11.33 9.96
N PHE A 315 6.64 -10.50 10.90
CA PHE A 315 7.47 -10.11 12.05
C PHE A 315 7.82 -11.30 12.98
N GLY A 316 7.08 -12.40 12.88
CA GLY A 316 7.35 -13.65 13.61
C GLY A 316 8.26 -14.63 12.85
N ALA A 317 8.77 -14.27 11.67
CA ALA A 317 9.59 -15.13 10.82
C ALA A 317 11.00 -14.54 10.53
N PRO A 318 11.79 -14.22 11.57
CA PRO A 318 13.12 -13.65 11.37
C PRO A 318 14.06 -14.64 10.65
N GLY A 319 14.85 -14.14 9.70
CA GLY A 319 15.78 -14.94 8.90
C GLY A 319 15.15 -15.58 7.65
N GLU A 320 13.84 -15.42 7.44
CA GLU A 320 13.16 -15.83 6.21
C GLU A 320 13.17 -14.72 5.14
N GLU A 321 12.33 -14.81 4.11
CA GLU A 321 12.32 -13.86 3.00
C GLU A 321 11.91 -12.47 3.46
N ARG A 322 12.52 -11.50 2.80
CA ARG A 322 12.22 -10.07 2.97
C ARG A 322 11.01 -9.68 2.10
N ASP A 323 10.22 -8.72 2.53
CA ASP A 323 9.12 -8.21 1.72
C ASP A 323 9.33 -6.72 1.38
N SER A 324 9.92 -6.47 0.22
CA SER A 324 10.14 -5.13 -0.32
C SER A 324 8.82 -4.37 -0.52
N SER A 325 7.73 -5.07 -0.83
CA SER A 325 6.42 -4.45 -1.01
C SER A 325 5.88 -3.88 0.30
N ALA A 326 6.05 -4.61 1.41
CA ALA A 326 5.69 -4.10 2.74
C ALA A 326 6.52 -2.86 3.11
N ALA A 327 7.84 -2.87 2.84
CA ALA A 327 8.69 -1.71 3.08
C ALA A 327 8.26 -0.48 2.26
N ALA A 328 7.87 -0.67 1.00
CA ALA A 328 7.39 0.42 0.14
C ALA A 328 6.11 1.07 0.67
N VAL A 329 5.13 0.26 1.10
CA VAL A 329 3.89 0.75 1.73
C VAL A 329 4.18 1.46 3.04
N MET A 330 5.04 0.88 3.90
CA MET A 330 5.46 1.50 5.17
C MET A 330 6.13 2.86 4.92
N ALA A 331 7.07 2.94 3.96
CA ALA A 331 7.75 4.18 3.64
C ALA A 331 6.78 5.27 3.20
N SER A 332 5.80 4.92 2.34
CA SER A 332 4.76 5.86 1.90
C SER A 332 3.91 6.36 3.07
N ALA A 333 3.46 5.45 3.95
CA ALA A 333 2.69 5.80 5.14
C ALA A 333 3.48 6.68 6.11
N LEU A 334 4.73 6.32 6.41
CA LEU A 334 5.59 7.03 7.36
C LEU A 334 5.95 8.44 6.89
N LEU A 335 6.18 8.65 5.60
CA LEU A 335 6.41 9.99 5.05
C LEU A 335 5.21 10.90 5.30
N GLU A 336 4.01 10.43 4.99
CA GLU A 336 2.80 11.21 5.23
C GLU A 336 2.57 11.44 6.72
N LEU A 337 2.65 10.39 7.54
CA LEU A 337 2.48 10.47 9.00
C LEU A 337 3.51 11.39 9.66
N SER A 338 4.73 11.45 9.12
CA SER A 338 5.79 12.32 9.63
C SER A 338 5.43 13.80 9.54
N GLY A 339 4.74 14.19 8.46
CA GLY A 339 4.24 15.56 8.28
C GLY A 339 3.16 15.93 9.30
N PHE A 340 2.30 14.97 9.67
CA PHE A 340 1.26 15.19 10.68
C PHE A 340 1.82 15.19 12.11
N ALA A 341 2.80 14.32 12.39
CA ALA A 341 3.35 14.16 13.74
C ALA A 341 4.22 15.35 14.16
N GLY A 342 5.01 15.92 13.25
CA GLY A 342 5.93 17.01 13.56
C GLY A 342 6.98 16.64 14.62
N GLY A 343 7.84 17.59 14.97
CA GLY A 343 8.81 17.47 16.05
C GLY A 343 9.69 16.20 15.97
N GLU A 344 10.12 15.69 17.12
CA GLU A 344 10.99 14.50 17.20
C GLU A 344 10.31 13.23 16.65
N LYS A 345 8.99 13.07 16.89
CA LYS A 345 8.24 11.91 16.40
C LYS A 345 8.16 11.90 14.87
N GLY A 346 7.84 13.03 14.26
CA GLY A 346 7.85 13.18 12.81
C GLY A 346 9.24 12.94 12.22
N ALA A 347 10.29 13.48 12.86
CA ALA A 347 11.67 13.26 12.44
C ALA A 347 12.09 11.77 12.51
N LYS A 348 11.63 11.02 13.55
CA LYS A 348 11.84 9.57 13.67
C LYS A 348 11.21 8.82 12.49
N TYR A 349 9.94 9.10 12.18
CA TYR A 349 9.21 8.45 11.09
C TYR A 349 9.83 8.76 9.73
N ARG A 350 10.16 10.03 9.49
CA ARG A 350 10.82 10.47 8.26
C ARG A 350 12.18 9.79 8.07
N ALA A 351 13.01 9.76 9.10
CA ALA A 351 14.32 9.11 9.04
C ALA A 351 14.21 7.61 8.73
N PHE A 352 13.22 6.93 9.30
CA PHE A 352 12.99 5.51 9.00
C PHE A 352 12.51 5.30 7.56
N ALA A 353 11.60 6.12 7.06
CA ALA A 353 11.15 6.07 5.67
C ALA A 353 12.29 6.38 4.67
N VAL A 354 13.15 7.37 4.99
CA VAL A 354 14.34 7.66 4.18
C VAL A 354 15.29 6.46 4.14
N LYS A 355 15.51 5.79 5.28
CA LYS A 355 16.28 4.53 5.34
C LYS A 355 15.68 3.48 4.40
N GLN A 356 14.36 3.21 4.51
CA GLN A 356 13.66 2.25 3.65
C GLN A 356 13.82 2.60 2.17
N LEU A 357 13.59 3.86 1.77
CA LEU A 357 13.75 4.28 0.39
C LEU A 357 15.20 4.19 -0.10
N THR A 358 16.17 4.47 0.75
CA THR A 358 17.60 4.32 0.42
C THR A 358 17.94 2.86 0.15
N THR A 359 17.47 1.95 1.01
CA THR A 359 17.64 0.50 0.86
C THR A 359 16.93 -0.01 -0.39
N LEU A 360 15.64 0.33 -0.57
CA LEU A 360 14.88 -0.08 -1.75
C LEU A 360 15.44 0.47 -3.06
N SER A 361 16.22 1.56 -3.01
CA SER A 361 16.90 2.15 -4.16
C SER A 361 18.33 1.63 -4.34
N SER A 362 18.78 0.64 -3.57
CA SER A 362 20.09 0.01 -3.73
C SER A 362 20.05 -1.11 -4.78
N PRO A 363 21.19 -1.52 -5.35
CA PRO A 363 21.25 -2.65 -6.30
C PRO A 363 20.74 -3.98 -5.74
N GLU A 364 20.69 -4.14 -4.42
CA GLU A 364 20.13 -5.31 -3.76
C GLU A 364 18.63 -5.43 -4.03
N TYR A 365 17.88 -4.31 -3.93
CA TYR A 365 16.42 -4.30 -4.07
C TYR A 365 15.95 -3.70 -5.38
N PHE A 366 16.67 -2.73 -5.96
CA PHE A 366 16.28 -2.11 -7.23
C PHE A 366 16.88 -2.88 -8.40
N SER A 367 16.07 -3.24 -9.38
CA SER A 367 16.51 -3.90 -10.60
C SER A 367 17.38 -2.97 -11.45
N GLU A 368 18.52 -3.47 -11.93
CA GLU A 368 19.43 -2.70 -12.79
C GLU A 368 19.16 -2.90 -14.29
N GLY A 369 18.40 -3.95 -14.66
CA GLY A 369 18.12 -4.29 -16.05
C GLY A 369 16.76 -4.94 -16.21
N GLY A 370 16.65 -5.89 -17.13
CA GLY A 370 15.43 -6.62 -17.41
C GLY A 370 15.28 -7.96 -16.67
N GLU A 371 16.15 -8.24 -15.69
CA GLU A 371 16.29 -9.56 -15.04
C GLU A 371 15.00 -10.04 -14.35
N ILE A 372 14.14 -9.11 -13.93
CA ILE A 372 12.84 -9.40 -13.32
C ILE A 372 11.67 -8.86 -14.15
N GLY A 373 11.77 -8.92 -15.47
CA GLY A 373 10.71 -8.52 -16.38
C GLY A 373 10.41 -7.01 -16.38
N HIS A 374 11.43 -6.20 -16.09
CA HIS A 374 11.38 -4.74 -16.01
C HIS A 374 10.55 -4.15 -14.84
N PHE A 375 10.16 -4.94 -13.84
CA PHE A 375 9.71 -4.40 -12.56
C PHE A 375 10.86 -3.72 -11.82
N LEU A 376 10.53 -2.83 -10.86
CA LEU A 376 11.53 -2.03 -10.15
C LEU A 376 12.11 -2.78 -8.96
N LEU A 377 11.25 -3.36 -8.12
CA LEU A 377 11.66 -3.96 -6.85
C LEU A 377 11.75 -5.47 -6.93
N LYS A 378 12.87 -6.00 -6.47
CA LYS A 378 13.11 -7.41 -6.14
C LYS A 378 12.58 -7.75 -4.75
N HIS A 379 12.57 -9.03 -4.39
CA HIS A 379 12.35 -9.53 -3.01
C HIS A 379 10.99 -9.16 -2.41
N GLY A 380 9.91 -9.29 -3.19
CA GLY A 380 8.54 -9.22 -2.68
C GLY A 380 7.99 -10.60 -2.33
N VAL A 381 7.03 -10.65 -1.40
CA VAL A 381 6.32 -11.87 -1.00
C VAL A 381 4.82 -11.67 -1.08
N GLU A 382 4.13 -12.32 -2.04
CA GLU A 382 2.68 -12.21 -2.16
C GLU A 382 1.96 -13.03 -1.09
N HIS A 383 2.19 -14.37 -1.05
CA HIS A 383 1.48 -15.25 -0.11
C HIS A 383 2.36 -16.46 0.26
N LYS A 384 3.25 -16.29 1.25
CA LYS A 384 4.18 -17.33 1.68
C LYS A 384 3.50 -18.64 2.10
N PRO A 385 2.43 -18.64 2.94
CA PRO A 385 1.77 -19.89 3.34
C PRO A 385 1.12 -20.68 2.20
N ALA A 386 0.81 -20.02 1.07
CA ALA A 386 0.28 -20.68 -0.12
C ALA A 386 1.37 -21.03 -1.15
N GLY A 387 2.64 -20.69 -0.91
CA GLY A 387 3.73 -20.89 -1.85
C GLY A 387 3.62 -20.02 -3.10
N LEU A 388 2.96 -18.85 -3.00
CA LEU A 388 2.70 -17.99 -4.16
C LEU A 388 3.61 -16.76 -4.13
N LYS A 389 4.34 -16.53 -5.25
CA LYS A 389 5.13 -15.32 -5.44
C LYS A 389 6.02 -15.00 -4.23
N ILE A 390 6.97 -15.88 -3.95
CA ILE A 390 7.96 -15.74 -2.90
C ILE A 390 9.25 -15.26 -3.53
N ASP A 391 9.85 -14.22 -2.95
CA ASP A 391 11.10 -13.61 -3.43
C ASP A 391 11.03 -13.19 -4.91
N THR A 392 10.01 -12.42 -5.27
CA THR A 392 9.72 -12.05 -6.66
C THR A 392 9.23 -10.59 -6.77
N PRO A 393 9.35 -9.93 -7.94
CA PRO A 393 8.79 -8.60 -8.12
C PRO A 393 7.27 -8.63 -8.11
N LEU A 394 6.69 -7.55 -7.55
CA LEU A 394 5.25 -7.37 -7.40
C LEU A 394 4.86 -5.95 -7.82
N ASP A 395 3.83 -5.83 -8.67
CA ASP A 395 3.37 -4.56 -9.23
C ASP A 395 2.97 -3.52 -8.17
N TYR A 396 2.41 -3.98 -7.04
CA TYR A 396 2.06 -3.10 -5.92
C TYR A 396 3.28 -2.64 -5.10
N GLY A 397 4.37 -3.42 -5.08
CA GLY A 397 5.65 -2.99 -4.53
C GLY A 397 6.19 -1.76 -5.27
N ASP A 398 6.22 -1.82 -6.59
CA ASP A 398 6.61 -0.72 -7.47
C ASP A 398 5.71 0.50 -7.30
N TYR A 399 4.39 0.28 -7.24
CA TYR A 399 3.40 1.33 -7.08
C TYR A 399 3.64 2.17 -5.81
N TYR A 400 3.75 1.52 -4.65
CA TYR A 400 3.98 2.22 -3.40
C TYR A 400 5.39 2.79 -3.27
N TYR A 401 6.38 2.16 -3.89
CA TYR A 401 7.72 2.73 -3.97
C TYR A 401 7.72 4.06 -4.75
N LEU A 402 7.08 4.12 -5.92
CA LEU A 402 6.95 5.35 -6.70
C LEU A 402 6.15 6.42 -5.95
N GLU A 403 5.08 6.04 -5.26
CA GLU A 403 4.31 6.95 -4.41
C GLU A 403 5.18 7.53 -3.29
N ALA A 404 5.92 6.68 -2.57
CA ALA A 404 6.79 7.10 -1.49
C ALA A 404 7.90 8.06 -1.97
N LEU A 405 8.51 7.79 -3.13
CA LEU A 405 9.48 8.71 -3.75
C LEU A 405 8.86 10.07 -4.09
N LEU A 406 7.62 10.09 -4.58
CA LEU A 406 6.89 11.33 -4.87
C LEU A 406 6.54 12.10 -3.60
N ARG A 407 6.12 11.41 -2.53
CA ARG A 407 5.88 12.00 -1.21
C ARG A 407 7.18 12.59 -0.66
N PHE A 408 8.27 11.84 -0.68
CA PHE A 408 9.58 12.32 -0.25
C PHE A 408 10.02 13.56 -1.04
N ARG A 409 9.90 13.54 -2.38
CA ARG A 409 10.22 14.70 -3.24
C ARG A 409 9.40 15.95 -2.88
N ALA A 410 8.14 15.77 -2.54
CA ALA A 410 7.26 16.89 -2.17
C ALA A 410 7.65 17.52 -0.81
N MET A 411 8.12 16.71 0.14
CA MET A 411 8.56 17.18 1.46
C MET A 411 9.97 17.80 1.44
N ALA A 412 10.78 17.45 0.46
CA ALA A 412 12.17 17.91 0.33
C ALA A 412 12.29 19.21 -0.51
N ARG A 413 11.16 19.82 -0.88
CA ARG A 413 11.09 21.15 -1.51
C ARG A 413 11.04 22.24 -0.45
#